data_babae7c3fce2b1cd38ca3df3aef4bc61
#
_entry.id   babae7c3fce2b1cd38ca3df3aef4bc61
#
_cell.length_a   1.000
_cell.length_b   1.000
_cell.length_c   1.000
_cell.angle_alpha   90.00
_cell.angle_beta   90.00
_cell.angle_gamma   90.00
#
_symmetry.space_group_name_H-M   'P 1'
#
loop_
_entity.id
_entity.type
_entity.pdbx_description
1 polymer ?
#
loop_
_entity_poly.entity_id
_entity_poly.type
_entity_poly.pdbx_seq_one_letter_code
_entity_poly.pdbx_strand_id
1 'polypeptide(L)'
;MYSKELLKGTLSAIVLKLLFIHGKMYGYQITQMVKQLSDNKILLKEGSLYPALHKLKDDGLIDVQTENIGKRVRHYYSLTPEGIKVKQEKEAELKDFMYTINKIITS
;
A
#
# COMPACT_ATOMS: atom_id res chain seq x y z
N MET A 1 16.97 -7.26 -0.06
CA MET A 1 15.90 -6.38 0.41
C MET A 1 16.12 -4.95 -0.05
N TYR A 2 15.07 -4.24 -0.37
CA TYR A 2 15.19 -2.88 -0.91
C TYR A 2 15.36 -1.86 0.22
N SER A 3 16.03 -0.74 -0.08
CA SER A 3 16.21 0.33 0.88
C SER A 3 14.88 1.04 1.18
N LYS A 4 14.83 1.75 2.33
CA LYS A 4 13.65 2.52 2.69
C LYS A 4 13.35 3.62 1.67
N GLU A 5 14.38 4.22 1.10
CA GLU A 5 14.22 5.28 0.11
C GLU A 5 13.52 4.78 -1.14
N LEU A 6 13.83 3.57 -1.60
CA LEU A 6 13.17 2.98 -2.75
C LEU A 6 11.71 2.66 -2.47
N LEU A 7 11.41 2.18 -1.27
CA LEU A 7 10.06 1.77 -0.90
C LEU A 7 9.15 2.95 -0.60
N LYS A 8 9.70 4.02 -0.03
CA LYS A 8 8.91 5.15 0.47
C LYS A 8 7.98 5.75 -0.58
N GLY A 9 8.48 5.95 -1.80
CA GLY A 9 7.69 6.56 -2.87
C GLY A 9 6.65 5.63 -3.49
N THR A 10 6.71 4.33 -3.21
CA THR A 10 5.81 3.35 -3.84
C THR A 10 4.78 2.76 -2.89
N LEU A 11 4.93 2.99 -1.59
CA LEU A 11 4.10 2.33 -0.59
C LEU A 11 2.62 2.67 -0.72
N SER A 12 2.28 3.93 -0.99
CA SER A 12 0.88 4.33 -1.19
C SER A 12 0.26 3.58 -2.36
N ALA A 13 0.98 3.48 -3.48
CA ALA A 13 0.48 2.77 -4.67
C ALA A 13 0.25 1.29 -4.36
N ILE A 14 1.16 0.67 -3.61
CA ILE A 14 1.04 -0.74 -3.20
C ILE A 14 -0.20 -0.94 -2.34
N VAL A 15 -0.38 -0.12 -1.31
CA VAL A 15 -1.51 -0.24 -0.39
C VAL A 15 -2.84 -0.06 -1.12
N LEU A 16 -2.95 0.98 -1.95
CA LEU A 16 -4.17 1.24 -2.70
C LEU A 16 -4.51 0.08 -3.65
N LYS A 17 -3.51 -0.49 -4.29
CA LYS A 17 -3.70 -1.65 -5.19
C LYS A 17 -4.22 -2.86 -4.44
N LEU A 18 -3.62 -3.18 -3.29
CA LEU A 18 -4.03 -4.34 -2.51
C LEU A 18 -5.45 -4.20 -1.99
N LEU A 19 -5.82 -3.01 -1.52
CA LEU A 19 -7.18 -2.77 -1.07
C LEU A 19 -8.18 -2.83 -2.22
N PHE A 20 -7.77 -2.44 -3.42
CA PHE A 20 -8.62 -2.54 -4.59
C PHE A 20 -8.90 -4.01 -4.95
N ILE A 21 -7.87 -4.85 -4.92
CA ILE A 21 -7.99 -6.27 -5.29
C ILE A 21 -8.70 -7.08 -4.23
N HIS A 22 -8.33 -6.89 -2.97
CA HIS A 22 -8.77 -7.76 -1.87
C HIS A 22 -9.92 -7.18 -1.04
N GLY A 23 -10.28 -5.92 -1.28
CA GLY A 23 -11.30 -5.24 -0.49
C GLY A 23 -10.76 -4.85 0.88
N LYS A 24 -11.51 -5.15 1.92
CA LYS A 24 -11.19 -4.76 3.28
C LYS A 24 -10.03 -5.61 3.84
N MET A 25 -8.98 -4.95 4.34
CA MET A 25 -7.82 -5.64 4.91
C MET A 25 -7.37 -4.95 6.20
N TYR A 26 -6.84 -5.73 7.15
CA TYR A 26 -6.17 -5.14 8.30
C TYR A 26 -4.64 -5.13 8.08
N GLY A 27 -3.92 -4.35 8.89
CA GLY A 27 -2.50 -4.06 8.66
C GLY A 27 -1.63 -5.29 8.47
N TYR A 28 -1.80 -6.31 9.33
CA TYR A 28 -1.01 -7.52 9.22
C TYR A 28 -1.25 -8.26 7.88
N GLN A 29 -2.50 -8.28 7.41
CA GLN A 29 -2.81 -8.89 6.10
C GLN A 29 -2.08 -8.18 4.97
N ILE A 30 -2.01 -6.86 5.04
CA ILE A 30 -1.29 -6.07 4.03
C ILE A 30 0.18 -6.45 4.02
N THR A 31 0.83 -6.53 5.20
CA THR A 31 2.25 -6.89 5.26
C THR A 31 2.50 -8.30 4.72
N GLN A 32 1.62 -9.25 5.04
CA GLN A 32 1.77 -10.63 4.58
C GLN A 32 1.56 -10.75 3.07
N MET A 33 0.60 -10.02 2.53
CA MET A 33 0.34 -10.03 1.10
C MET A 33 1.51 -9.45 0.30
N VAL A 34 2.08 -8.34 0.78
CA VAL A 34 3.26 -7.73 0.14
C VAL A 34 4.44 -8.70 0.19
N LYS A 35 4.63 -9.37 1.32
CA LYS A 35 5.68 -10.39 1.46
C LYS A 35 5.52 -11.50 0.43
N GLN A 36 4.31 -12.05 0.29
CA GLN A 36 4.03 -13.12 -0.66
C GLN A 36 4.21 -12.67 -2.11
N LEU A 37 3.62 -11.55 -2.47
CA LEU A 37 3.66 -11.05 -3.85
C LEU A 37 5.05 -10.63 -4.30
N SER A 38 5.92 -10.27 -3.37
CA SER A 38 7.30 -9.87 -3.67
C SER A 38 8.32 -10.99 -3.51
N ASP A 39 7.88 -12.22 -3.32
CA ASP A 39 8.76 -13.37 -3.07
C ASP A 39 9.72 -13.09 -1.91
N ASN A 40 9.18 -12.55 -0.83
CA ASN A 40 9.91 -12.20 0.40
C ASN A 40 10.94 -11.07 0.22
N LYS A 41 10.89 -10.35 -0.90
CA LYS A 41 11.83 -9.25 -1.14
C LYS A 41 11.43 -7.94 -0.47
N ILE A 42 10.13 -7.77 -0.18
CA ILE A 42 9.63 -6.59 0.52
C ILE A 42 8.96 -7.01 1.81
N LEU A 43 9.61 -6.66 2.92
CA LEU A 43 9.11 -6.95 4.27
C LEU A 43 8.72 -5.64 4.92
N LEU A 44 7.43 -5.28 4.84
CA LEU A 44 6.94 -4.04 5.43
C LEU A 44 6.87 -4.16 6.94
N LYS A 45 7.41 -3.16 7.62
CA LYS A 45 7.34 -3.05 9.08
C LYS A 45 6.23 -2.09 9.45
N GLU A 46 5.70 -2.25 10.65
CA GLU A 46 4.64 -1.38 11.18
C GLU A 46 5.04 0.08 11.16
N GLY A 47 6.30 0.38 11.49
CA GLY A 47 6.80 1.75 11.49
C GLY A 47 6.76 2.45 10.14
N SER A 48 6.71 1.69 9.05
CA SER A 48 6.56 2.23 7.69
C SER A 48 5.11 2.19 7.23
N LEU A 49 4.40 1.12 7.55
CA LEU A 49 3.03 0.91 7.07
C LEU A 49 2.02 1.85 7.69
N TYR A 50 2.01 1.96 9.04
CA TYR A 50 0.96 2.72 9.71
C TYR A 50 0.98 4.21 9.39
N PRO A 51 2.13 4.89 9.29
CA PRO A 51 2.13 6.28 8.83
C PRO A 51 1.56 6.44 7.43
N ALA A 52 1.83 5.49 6.53
CA ALA A 52 1.28 5.53 5.18
C ALA A 52 -0.24 5.36 5.19
N LEU A 53 -0.75 4.41 5.98
CA LEU A 53 -2.19 4.21 6.12
C LEU A 53 -2.86 5.45 6.71
N HIS A 54 -2.23 6.05 7.72
CA HIS A 54 -2.76 7.25 8.36
C HIS A 54 -2.87 8.42 7.37
N LYS A 55 -1.83 8.61 6.56
CA LYS A 55 -1.83 9.65 5.54
C LYS A 55 -2.91 9.42 4.48
N LEU A 56 -3.07 8.17 4.02
CA LEU A 56 -4.10 7.84 3.03
C LEU A 56 -5.50 8.10 3.60
N LYS A 57 -5.71 7.79 4.86
CA LYS A 57 -6.97 8.09 5.53
C LYS A 57 -7.23 9.60 5.60
N ASP A 58 -6.22 10.37 6.01
CA ASP A 58 -6.33 11.82 6.12
C ASP A 58 -6.61 12.47 4.76
N ASP A 59 -6.08 11.89 3.70
CA ASP A 59 -6.32 12.36 2.33
C ASP A 59 -7.66 11.89 1.76
N GLY A 60 -8.45 11.16 2.54
CA GLY A 60 -9.78 10.70 2.12
C GLY A 60 -9.76 9.55 1.11
N LEU A 61 -8.65 8.83 1.00
CA LEU A 61 -8.50 7.75 0.02
C LEU A 61 -8.89 6.39 0.56
N ILE A 62 -8.86 6.22 1.87
CA ILE A 62 -9.26 5.00 2.54
C ILE A 62 -10.13 5.33 3.76
N ASP A 63 -11.00 4.38 4.10
CA ASP A 63 -11.79 4.39 5.33
C ASP A 63 -11.24 3.36 6.28
N VAL A 64 -11.46 3.59 7.58
CA VAL A 64 -11.06 2.69 8.63
C VAL A 64 -12.30 2.24 9.40
N GLN A 65 -12.46 0.93 9.54
CA GLN A 65 -13.51 0.34 10.38
C GLN A 65 -12.83 -0.43 11.49
N THR A 66 -13.37 -0.28 12.70
CA THR A 66 -12.83 -0.96 13.86
C THR A 66 -13.73 -2.12 14.23
N GLU A 67 -13.15 -3.30 14.44
CA GLU A 67 -13.88 -4.48 14.86
C GLU A 67 -13.27 -5.03 16.15
N ASN A 68 -14.13 -5.48 17.05
CA ASN A 68 -13.70 -6.15 18.27
C ASN A 68 -13.59 -7.66 17.99
N ILE A 69 -12.40 -8.21 18.21
CA ILE A 69 -12.15 -9.64 18.05
C ILE A 69 -11.66 -10.15 19.40
N GLY A 70 -12.59 -10.69 20.18
CA GLY A 70 -12.30 -11.05 21.56
C GLY A 70 -11.93 -9.81 22.36
N LYS A 71 -10.75 -9.81 22.97
CA LYS A 71 -10.23 -8.67 23.73
C LYS A 71 -9.40 -7.72 22.88
N ARG A 72 -9.26 -7.99 21.57
CA ARG A 72 -8.45 -7.17 20.67
C ARG A 72 -9.34 -6.29 19.82
N VAL A 73 -8.80 -5.13 19.47
CA VAL A 73 -9.42 -4.22 18.51
C VAL A 73 -8.60 -4.32 17.22
N ARG A 74 -9.30 -4.55 16.11
CA ARG A 74 -8.66 -4.69 14.82
C ARG A 74 -9.17 -3.59 13.88
N HIS A 75 -8.25 -2.91 13.23
CA HIS A 75 -8.57 -1.85 12.26
C HIS A 75 -8.53 -2.41 10.85
N TYR A 76 -9.66 -2.29 10.16
CA TYR A 76 -9.76 -2.69 8.75
C TYR A 76 -9.78 -1.46 7.86
N TYR A 77 -9.07 -1.54 6.77
CA TYR A 77 -8.92 -0.45 5.81
C TYR A 77 -9.58 -0.84 4.50
N SER A 78 -10.30 0.11 3.87
CA SER A 78 -10.94 -0.12 2.58
C SER A 78 -10.86 1.15 1.74
N LEU A 79 -10.94 1.00 0.41
CA LEU A 79 -10.89 2.16 -0.48
C LEU A 79 -12.20 2.94 -0.46
N THR A 80 -12.06 4.28 -0.52
CA THR A 80 -13.17 5.17 -0.85
C THR A 80 -13.29 5.28 -2.38
N PRO A 81 -14.37 5.84 -2.92
CA PRO A 81 -14.46 6.13 -4.36
C PRO A 81 -13.30 6.99 -4.85
N GLU A 82 -12.89 8.00 -4.08
CA GLU A 82 -11.74 8.82 -4.41
C GLU A 82 -10.45 8.00 -4.41
N GLY A 83 -10.34 7.07 -3.47
CA GLY A 83 -9.20 6.15 -3.40
C GLY A 83 -9.05 5.28 -4.63
N ILE A 84 -10.16 4.82 -5.21
CA ILE A 84 -10.14 4.04 -6.44
C ILE A 84 -9.58 4.87 -7.60
N LYS A 85 -10.01 6.11 -7.70
CA LYS A 85 -9.54 7.03 -8.73
C LYS A 85 -8.05 7.30 -8.60
N VAL A 86 -7.61 7.64 -7.40
CA VAL A 86 -6.20 7.93 -7.12
C VAL A 86 -5.33 6.69 -7.30
N LYS A 87 -5.86 5.51 -6.97
CA LYS A 87 -5.17 4.24 -7.19
C LYS A 87 -4.81 4.07 -8.66
N GLN A 88 -5.74 4.34 -9.56
CA GLN A 88 -5.50 4.22 -10.99
C GLN A 88 -4.43 5.20 -11.47
N GLU A 89 -4.48 6.43 -10.99
CA GLU A 89 -3.51 7.47 -11.34
C GLU A 89 -2.10 7.11 -10.86
N LYS A 90 -1.98 6.68 -9.61
CA LYS A 90 -0.68 6.31 -9.03
C LYS A 90 -0.09 5.06 -9.68
N GLU A 91 -0.93 4.10 -10.02
CA GLU A 91 -0.48 2.88 -10.70
C GLU A 91 0.10 3.21 -12.08
N ALA A 92 -0.60 4.04 -12.84
CA ALA A 92 -0.13 4.48 -14.16
C ALA A 92 1.18 5.27 -14.06
N GLU A 93 1.26 6.20 -13.12
CA GLU A 93 2.45 7.00 -12.88
C GLU A 93 3.64 6.12 -12.52
N LEU A 94 3.44 5.17 -11.61
CA LEU A 94 4.52 4.29 -11.17
C LEU A 94 5.03 3.40 -12.30
N LYS A 95 4.13 2.85 -13.10
CA LYS A 95 4.52 2.01 -14.25
C LYS A 95 5.33 2.81 -15.27
N ASP A 96 4.89 4.03 -15.55
CA ASP A 96 5.60 4.91 -16.47
C ASP A 96 6.97 5.29 -15.92
N PHE A 97 7.04 5.60 -14.63
CA PHE A 97 8.29 5.93 -13.96
C PHE A 97 9.29 4.76 -14.01
N MET A 98 8.83 3.55 -13.70
CA MET A 98 9.68 2.36 -13.76
C MET A 98 10.23 2.12 -15.17
N TYR A 99 9.40 2.29 -16.17
CA TYR A 99 9.82 2.18 -17.57
C TYR A 99 10.90 3.20 -17.90
N THR A 100 10.69 4.45 -17.50
CA THR A 100 11.63 5.55 -17.75
C THR A 100 12.97 5.32 -17.06
N ILE A 101 12.95 4.93 -15.79
CA ILE A 101 14.16 4.64 -15.02
C ILE A 101 14.94 3.48 -15.68
N ASN A 102 14.22 2.45 -16.10
CA ASN A 102 14.86 1.30 -16.76
C ASN A 102 15.59 1.72 -18.05
N LYS A 103 15.00 2.62 -18.83
CA LYS A 103 15.64 3.16 -20.03
C LYS A 103 16.96 3.87 -19.70
N ILE A 104 16.97 4.65 -18.64
CA ILE A 104 18.17 5.38 -18.21
C ILE A 104 19.27 4.42 -17.78
N ILE A 105 18.91 3.43 -16.96
CA ILE A 105 19.87 2.49 -16.38
C ILE A 105 20.46 1.56 -17.44
N THR A 106 19.67 1.20 -18.43
CA THR A 106 20.10 0.25 -19.47
C THR A 106 20.63 0.94 -20.74
N SER A 107 20.71 2.25 -20.73
CA SER A 107 21.22 3.00 -21.91
C SER A 107 22.73 2.88 -22.11
#